data_b59df8485d318cff812d65cb670d5016
#
_entry.id   b59df8485d318cff812d65cb670d5016
#
_cell.length_a   1.000
_cell.length_b   1.000
_cell.length_c   1.000
_cell.angle_alpha   90.00
_cell.angle_beta   90.00
_cell.angle_gamma   90.00
#
_symmetry.space_group_name_H-M   'P 1'
#
loop_
_entity.id
_entity.type
_entity.pdbx_description
1 polymer ?
#
loop_
_entity_poly.entity_id
_entity_poly.type
_entity_poly.pdbx_seq_one_letter_code
_entity_poly.pdbx_strand_id
1 'polypeptide(L)'
;PNRDDLRDMYEWIKPKCVIPVHGEHRHMIEHINFAKEMQVPYPVQVENGDIVKLYPGTQPEIYDKAPSGRLYLDGTVSVEEDSQSIKDRKNLGSNGYLEITILITPQGKIHNSPIVTFKGLPIFEKDEFIFGLEEEIEKTSKTFKIGNKQQESNLIDALKIVSRKFSKEKTGKKPYTN
;
A
#
# COMPACT_ATOMS: atom_id res chain seq x y z
N PRO A 1 -30.91 4.32 -6.96
CA PRO A 1 -32.07 4.34 -6.07
C PRO A 1 -31.71 5.06 -4.78
N ASN A 2 -32.63 5.87 -4.29
CA ASN A 2 -32.52 6.51 -2.99
C ASN A 2 -33.14 5.62 -1.89
N ARG A 3 -33.13 6.11 -0.64
CA ARG A 3 -33.64 5.34 0.50
C ARG A 3 -35.17 5.13 0.43
N ASP A 4 -35.91 6.04 -0.18
CA ASP A 4 -37.36 5.93 -0.34
C ASP A 4 -37.72 4.89 -1.40
N ASP A 5 -37.01 4.86 -2.52
CA ASP A 5 -37.17 3.81 -3.54
C ASP A 5 -36.94 2.39 -2.96
N LEU A 6 -35.94 2.27 -2.07
CA LEU A 6 -35.69 1.01 -1.37
C LEU A 6 -36.80 0.64 -0.39
N ARG A 7 -37.41 1.63 0.28
CA ARG A 7 -38.55 1.42 1.18
C ARG A 7 -39.74 0.87 0.42
N ASP A 8 -40.12 1.53 -0.66
CA ASP A 8 -41.23 1.11 -1.52
C ASP A 8 -40.99 -0.31 -2.06
N MET A 9 -39.77 -0.58 -2.52
CA MET A 9 -39.41 -1.94 -2.98
C MET A 9 -39.57 -2.98 -1.88
N TYR A 10 -39.15 -2.70 -0.63
CA TYR A 10 -39.29 -3.63 0.50
C TYR A 10 -40.72 -3.83 0.90
N GLU A 11 -41.55 -2.79 0.86
CA GLU A 11 -42.98 -2.87 1.13
C GLU A 11 -43.73 -3.74 0.11
N TRP A 12 -43.30 -3.67 -1.16
CA TRP A 12 -43.90 -4.46 -2.23
C TRP A 12 -43.45 -5.92 -2.19
N ILE A 13 -42.16 -6.16 -2.02
CA ILE A 13 -41.58 -7.52 -2.10
C ILE A 13 -41.69 -8.26 -0.79
N LYS A 14 -41.64 -7.57 0.36
CA LYS A 14 -41.63 -8.14 1.72
C LYS A 14 -40.58 -9.24 1.85
N PRO A 15 -39.31 -8.96 1.62
CA PRO A 15 -38.26 -9.97 1.58
C PRO A 15 -38.10 -10.63 2.94
N LYS A 16 -37.91 -11.94 2.96
CA LYS A 16 -37.52 -12.66 4.18
C LYS A 16 -36.04 -12.54 4.49
N CYS A 17 -35.23 -12.40 3.46
CA CYS A 17 -33.77 -12.24 3.56
C CYS A 17 -33.29 -11.11 2.65
N VAL A 18 -32.31 -10.35 3.10
CA VAL A 18 -31.62 -9.30 2.33
C VAL A 18 -30.13 -9.52 2.43
N ILE A 19 -29.48 -9.56 1.28
CA ILE A 19 -28.03 -9.66 1.15
C ILE A 19 -27.57 -8.50 0.26
N PRO A 20 -27.02 -7.40 0.81
CA PRO A 20 -26.52 -6.29 0.01
C PRO A 20 -25.29 -6.72 -0.81
N VAL A 21 -25.24 -6.27 -2.06
CA VAL A 21 -24.11 -6.50 -2.97
C VAL A 21 -23.80 -5.22 -3.75
N HIS A 22 -22.65 -5.17 -4.42
CA HIS A 22 -22.24 -4.03 -5.27
C HIS A 22 -22.08 -2.69 -4.55
N GLY A 23 -21.30 -2.66 -3.49
CA GLY A 23 -20.98 -1.41 -2.80
C GLY A 23 -19.71 -1.50 -1.96
N GLU A 24 -19.27 -0.36 -1.44
CA GLU A 24 -18.25 -0.34 -0.41
C GLU A 24 -18.81 -0.87 0.92
N HIS A 25 -17.93 -1.33 1.81
CA HIS A 25 -18.33 -1.90 3.11
C HIS A 25 -19.30 -1.00 3.89
N ARG A 26 -19.07 0.32 3.89
CA ARG A 26 -19.98 1.28 4.54
C ARG A 26 -21.41 1.25 3.95
N HIS A 27 -21.52 1.11 2.62
CA HIS A 27 -22.83 1.05 1.96
C HIS A 27 -23.56 -0.25 2.30
N MET A 28 -22.82 -1.37 2.42
CA MET A 28 -23.39 -2.65 2.86
C MET A 28 -23.94 -2.55 4.27
N ILE A 29 -23.19 -1.96 5.20
CA ILE A 29 -23.61 -1.76 6.60
C ILE A 29 -24.88 -0.90 6.65
N GLU A 30 -24.91 0.22 5.94
CA GLU A 30 -26.09 1.09 5.90
C GLU A 30 -27.33 0.39 5.33
N HIS A 31 -27.13 -0.43 4.29
CA HIS A 31 -28.21 -1.21 3.72
C HIS A 31 -28.76 -2.28 4.70
N ILE A 32 -27.86 -2.95 5.43
CA ILE A 32 -28.24 -3.89 6.50
C ILE A 32 -29.03 -3.18 7.62
N ASN A 33 -28.56 -2.00 8.04
CA ASN A 33 -29.26 -1.20 9.06
C ASN A 33 -30.65 -0.80 8.58
N PHE A 34 -30.76 -0.36 7.33
CA PHE A 34 -32.04 -0.04 6.71
C PHE A 34 -32.97 -1.27 6.63
N ALA A 35 -32.45 -2.44 6.25
CA ALA A 35 -33.24 -3.67 6.23
C ALA A 35 -33.78 -4.06 7.62
N LYS A 36 -32.99 -3.82 8.69
CA LYS A 36 -33.44 -3.99 10.08
C LYS A 36 -34.54 -2.99 10.45
N GLU A 37 -34.42 -1.71 10.07
CA GLU A 37 -35.48 -0.71 10.26
C GLU A 37 -36.80 -1.12 9.57
N MET A 38 -36.66 -1.70 8.36
CA MET A 38 -37.80 -2.24 7.60
C MET A 38 -38.30 -3.62 8.11
N GLN A 39 -37.77 -4.08 9.25
CA GLN A 39 -38.15 -5.33 9.91
C GLN A 39 -38.00 -6.59 9.04
N VAL A 40 -36.96 -6.58 8.14
CA VAL A 40 -36.60 -7.77 7.39
C VAL A 40 -36.09 -8.85 8.35
N PRO A 41 -36.63 -10.08 8.33
CA PRO A 41 -36.30 -11.12 9.32
C PRO A 41 -34.79 -11.49 9.33
N TYR A 42 -34.19 -11.58 8.14
CA TYR A 42 -32.80 -12.05 8.01
C TYR A 42 -31.95 -11.12 7.11
N PRO A 43 -31.50 -9.97 7.63
CA PRO A 43 -30.48 -9.17 6.94
C PRO A 43 -29.11 -9.79 7.17
N VAL A 44 -28.46 -10.28 6.11
CA VAL A 44 -27.14 -10.95 6.15
C VAL A 44 -26.08 -10.05 5.58
N GLN A 45 -25.13 -9.65 6.40
CA GLN A 45 -23.94 -8.92 5.95
C GLN A 45 -22.90 -9.92 5.46
N VAL A 46 -22.43 -9.73 4.22
CA VAL A 46 -21.45 -10.60 3.57
C VAL A 46 -20.24 -9.84 3.06
N GLU A 47 -19.15 -10.55 2.89
CA GLU A 47 -17.93 -10.11 2.23
C GLU A 47 -17.70 -10.90 0.94
N ASN A 48 -16.79 -10.43 0.10
CA ASN A 48 -16.39 -11.18 -1.09
C ASN A 48 -15.84 -12.56 -0.68
N GLY A 49 -16.31 -13.59 -1.35
CA GLY A 49 -15.93 -14.98 -1.07
C GLY A 49 -16.85 -15.70 -0.09
N ASP A 50 -17.69 -15.00 0.67
CA ASP A 50 -18.63 -15.68 1.57
C ASP A 50 -19.65 -16.49 0.79
N ILE A 51 -19.83 -17.75 1.18
CA ILE A 51 -20.85 -18.66 0.66
C ILE A 51 -22.02 -18.68 1.64
N VAL A 52 -23.16 -18.16 1.20
CA VAL A 52 -24.35 -18.05 2.03
C VAL A 52 -25.30 -19.19 1.72
N LYS A 53 -25.68 -19.95 2.72
CA LYS A 53 -26.70 -20.98 2.62
C LYS A 53 -28.07 -20.36 2.82
N LEU A 54 -28.91 -20.41 1.81
CA LEU A 54 -30.27 -19.85 1.82
C LEU A 54 -31.37 -20.90 2.01
N TYR A 55 -31.10 -22.17 1.68
CA TYR A 55 -32.04 -23.28 1.71
C TYR A 55 -31.33 -24.63 1.90
N PRO A 56 -31.99 -25.66 2.49
CA PRO A 56 -33.37 -25.72 2.97
C PRO A 56 -33.57 -25.27 4.41
N GLY A 57 -34.64 -24.46 4.65
CA GLY A 57 -35.43 -24.41 5.87
C GLY A 57 -34.85 -23.83 7.15
N THR A 58 -33.59 -23.40 7.14
CA THR A 58 -32.92 -22.73 8.27
C THR A 58 -32.74 -21.25 8.02
N GLN A 59 -32.36 -20.50 9.05
CA GLN A 59 -31.96 -19.11 8.88
C GLN A 59 -30.77 -19.01 7.90
N PRO A 60 -30.73 -17.99 7.01
CA PRO A 60 -29.60 -17.75 6.18
C PRO A 60 -28.33 -17.59 7.02
N GLU A 61 -27.29 -18.31 6.67
CA GLU A 61 -26.00 -18.29 7.40
C GLU A 61 -24.82 -18.28 6.43
N ILE A 62 -23.70 -17.67 6.83
CA ILE A 62 -22.43 -17.83 6.13
C ILE A 62 -21.95 -19.26 6.42
N TYR A 63 -21.99 -20.10 5.39
CA TYR A 63 -21.71 -21.53 5.49
C TYR A 63 -20.23 -21.85 5.26
N ASP A 64 -19.61 -21.15 4.31
CA ASP A 64 -18.22 -21.40 3.90
C ASP A 64 -17.63 -20.14 3.26
N LYS A 65 -16.35 -20.18 2.92
CA LYS A 65 -15.64 -19.07 2.26
C LYS A 65 -14.82 -19.57 1.09
N ALA A 66 -15.11 -19.06 -0.11
CA ALA A 66 -14.30 -19.28 -1.29
C ALA A 66 -13.08 -18.33 -1.28
N PRO A 67 -11.96 -18.73 -1.89
CA PRO A 67 -10.84 -17.81 -2.10
C PRO A 67 -11.31 -16.54 -2.83
N SER A 68 -11.00 -15.39 -2.28
CA SER A 68 -11.36 -14.09 -2.85
C SER A 68 -10.17 -13.15 -2.75
N GLY A 69 -10.08 -12.19 -3.66
CA GLY A 69 -8.99 -11.24 -3.69
C GLY A 69 -9.05 -10.38 -4.96
N ARG A 70 -8.06 -9.50 -5.11
CA ARG A 70 -7.91 -8.68 -6.31
C ARG A 70 -6.72 -9.15 -7.11
N LEU A 71 -6.94 -9.39 -8.38
CA LEU A 71 -5.89 -9.59 -9.36
C LEU A 71 -5.74 -8.33 -10.19
N TYR A 72 -4.52 -7.89 -10.37
CA TYR A 72 -4.16 -6.78 -11.24
C TYR A 72 -3.60 -7.32 -12.55
N LEU A 73 -4.07 -6.81 -13.67
CA LEU A 73 -3.44 -7.08 -14.96
C LEU A 73 -2.23 -6.15 -15.11
N ASP A 74 -1.04 -6.74 -15.07
CA ASP A 74 0.23 -6.06 -15.20
C ASP A 74 0.87 -6.39 -16.55
N GLY A 75 0.65 -5.53 -17.53
CA GLY A 75 0.95 -5.87 -18.92
C GLY A 75 0.09 -7.04 -19.39
N THR A 76 0.69 -8.20 -19.57
CA THR A 76 0.02 -9.45 -20.00
C THR A 76 -0.09 -10.48 -18.87
N VAL A 77 0.35 -10.13 -17.66
CA VAL A 77 0.42 -11.05 -16.51
C VAL A 77 -0.57 -10.64 -15.43
N SER A 78 -1.36 -11.59 -14.95
CA SER A 78 -2.18 -11.40 -13.75
C SER A 78 -1.31 -11.56 -12.50
N VAL A 79 -1.33 -10.56 -11.63
CA VAL A 79 -0.60 -10.55 -10.36
C VAL A 79 -1.53 -10.25 -9.19
N GLU A 80 -1.26 -10.83 -8.04
CA GLU A 80 -2.01 -10.56 -6.82
C GLU A 80 -1.77 -9.14 -6.30
N GLU A 81 -2.75 -8.58 -5.60
CA GLU A 81 -2.67 -7.22 -5.04
C GLU A 81 -1.48 -7.04 -4.10
N ASP A 82 -1.09 -8.09 -3.40
CA ASP A 82 0.01 -8.10 -2.45
C ASP A 82 1.36 -8.48 -3.05
N SER A 83 1.43 -8.70 -4.38
CA SER A 83 2.68 -8.99 -5.09
C SER A 83 3.71 -7.87 -4.91
N GLN A 84 4.98 -8.24 -4.95
CA GLN A 84 6.07 -7.29 -4.76
C GLN A 84 6.06 -6.17 -5.81
N SER A 85 5.76 -6.50 -7.07
CA SER A 85 5.69 -5.51 -8.15
C SER A 85 4.64 -4.42 -7.90
N ILE A 86 3.48 -4.79 -7.35
CA ILE A 86 2.42 -3.84 -7.02
C ILE A 86 2.80 -3.01 -5.79
N LYS A 87 3.39 -3.63 -4.77
CA LYS A 87 3.91 -2.91 -3.58
C LYS A 87 4.97 -1.88 -3.95
N ASP A 88 5.92 -2.27 -4.81
CA ASP A 88 6.98 -1.38 -5.27
C ASP A 88 6.42 -0.17 -6.04
N ARG A 89 5.49 -0.39 -6.97
CA ARG A 89 4.85 0.70 -7.71
C ARG A 89 4.06 1.65 -6.82
N LYS A 90 3.27 1.11 -5.89
CA LYS A 90 2.55 1.93 -4.91
C LYS A 90 3.53 2.79 -4.09
N ASN A 91 4.64 2.19 -3.69
CA ASN A 91 5.66 2.88 -2.91
C ASN A 91 6.40 3.95 -3.74
N LEU A 92 6.85 3.60 -4.95
CA LEU A 92 7.48 4.53 -5.88
C LEU A 92 6.56 5.72 -6.23
N GLY A 93 5.29 5.44 -6.53
CA GLY A 93 4.29 6.47 -6.85
C GLY A 93 3.99 7.40 -5.68
N SER A 94 3.94 6.88 -4.46
CA SER A 94 3.59 7.65 -3.26
C SER A 94 4.78 8.41 -2.67
N ASN A 95 5.96 7.81 -2.64
CA ASN A 95 7.13 8.31 -1.92
C ASN A 95 8.25 8.81 -2.81
N GLY A 96 8.23 8.47 -4.11
CA GLY A 96 9.31 8.79 -5.03
C GLY A 96 10.50 7.82 -4.93
N TYR A 97 11.53 8.12 -5.69
CA TYR A 97 12.73 7.30 -5.86
C TYR A 97 13.98 8.13 -5.61
N LEU A 98 14.95 7.55 -4.94
CA LEU A 98 16.28 8.11 -4.69
C LEU A 98 17.33 7.04 -4.95
N GLU A 99 18.28 7.34 -5.82
CA GLU A 99 19.43 6.49 -6.11
C GLU A 99 20.72 7.22 -5.73
N ILE A 100 21.60 6.49 -5.06
CA ILE A 100 22.89 7.01 -4.61
C ILE A 100 23.95 6.04 -5.07
N THR A 101 24.82 6.52 -5.95
CA THR A 101 25.97 5.76 -6.44
C THR A 101 27.24 6.28 -5.78
N ILE A 102 27.96 5.41 -5.07
CA ILE A 102 29.24 5.70 -4.44
C ILE A 102 30.32 4.80 -5.02
N LEU A 103 31.51 5.36 -5.26
CA LEU A 103 32.68 4.61 -5.63
C LEU A 103 33.57 4.39 -4.40
N ILE A 104 33.93 3.14 -4.15
CA ILE A 104 34.78 2.77 -3.02
C ILE A 104 36.11 2.26 -3.54
N THR A 105 37.20 2.84 -3.04
CA THR A 105 38.55 2.38 -3.38
C THR A 105 38.85 1.01 -2.77
N PRO A 106 39.86 0.25 -3.28
CA PRO A 106 40.26 -1.02 -2.65
C PRO A 106 40.68 -0.87 -1.18
N GLN A 107 41.04 0.34 -0.74
CA GLN A 107 41.39 0.65 0.64
C GLN A 107 40.15 1.00 1.50
N GLY A 108 38.95 0.85 0.95
CA GLY A 108 37.70 1.09 1.67
C GLY A 108 37.34 2.57 1.88
N LYS A 109 37.88 3.49 1.07
CA LYS A 109 37.53 4.91 1.13
C LYS A 109 36.60 5.29 -0.01
N ILE A 110 35.65 6.18 0.24
CA ILE A 110 34.87 6.78 -0.83
C ILE A 110 35.78 7.60 -1.75
N HIS A 111 35.66 7.35 -3.04
CA HIS A 111 36.36 8.06 -4.08
C HIS A 111 35.36 8.97 -4.80
N ASN A 112 35.61 10.26 -4.80
CA ASN A 112 34.73 11.31 -5.32
C ASN A 112 33.41 11.51 -4.55
N SER A 113 32.69 12.58 -4.89
CA SER A 113 31.36 12.85 -4.36
C SER A 113 30.38 11.80 -4.85
N PRO A 114 29.38 11.42 -4.01
CA PRO A 114 28.30 10.54 -4.42
C PRO A 114 27.54 11.10 -5.61
N ILE A 115 27.07 10.23 -6.52
CA ILE A 115 26.16 10.63 -7.57
C ILE A 115 24.73 10.40 -7.06
N VAL A 116 23.94 11.46 -7.00
CA VAL A 116 22.58 11.44 -6.49
C VAL A 116 21.60 11.65 -7.62
N THR A 117 20.67 10.70 -7.80
CA THR A 117 19.56 10.80 -8.75
C THR A 117 18.25 10.61 -8.01
N PHE A 118 17.25 11.44 -8.29
CA PHE A 118 15.93 11.31 -7.67
C PHE A 118 14.80 11.62 -8.65
N LYS A 119 13.61 11.01 -8.39
CA LYS A 119 12.38 11.25 -9.14
C LYS A 119 11.17 11.22 -8.21
N GLY A 120 10.18 12.06 -8.50
CA GLY A 120 8.91 12.08 -7.76
C GLY A 120 9.01 12.63 -6.33
N LEU A 121 10.08 13.36 -6.01
CA LEU A 121 10.23 14.10 -4.75
C LEU A 121 9.92 15.59 -4.96
N PRO A 122 9.17 16.23 -4.03
CA PRO A 122 8.86 17.66 -4.11
C PRO A 122 10.07 18.50 -3.63
N ILE A 123 11.09 18.56 -4.47
CA ILE A 123 12.33 19.30 -4.20
C ILE A 123 12.33 20.57 -5.05
N PHE A 124 12.39 21.74 -4.41
CA PHE A 124 12.44 23.04 -5.06
C PHE A 124 13.88 23.47 -5.34
N GLU A 125 14.74 23.39 -4.33
CA GLU A 125 16.17 23.74 -4.41
C GLU A 125 17.00 22.47 -4.57
N LYS A 126 17.21 22.05 -5.83
CA LYS A 126 17.87 20.75 -6.14
C LYS A 126 19.30 20.69 -5.67
N ASP A 127 20.07 21.78 -5.92
CA ASP A 127 21.49 21.82 -5.60
C ASP A 127 21.71 21.80 -4.08
N GLU A 128 20.88 22.53 -3.31
CA GLU A 128 20.92 22.50 -1.85
C GLU A 128 20.57 21.12 -1.30
N PHE A 129 19.56 20.45 -1.88
CA PHE A 129 19.19 19.11 -1.48
C PHE A 129 20.31 18.10 -1.75
N ILE A 130 20.93 18.15 -2.93
CA ILE A 130 22.04 17.26 -3.31
C ILE A 130 23.22 17.50 -2.39
N PHE A 131 23.64 18.74 -2.21
CA PHE A 131 24.76 19.11 -1.36
C PHE A 131 24.56 18.64 0.09
N GLY A 132 23.40 18.93 0.69
CA GLY A 132 23.12 18.49 2.06
C GLY A 132 23.04 16.97 2.20
N LEU A 133 22.56 16.25 1.18
CA LEU A 133 22.56 14.80 1.17
C LEU A 133 23.97 14.22 1.04
N GLU A 134 24.83 14.80 0.19
CA GLU A 134 26.23 14.42 0.05
C GLU A 134 27.00 14.58 1.36
N GLU A 135 26.79 15.68 2.09
CA GLU A 135 27.40 15.90 3.41
C GLU A 135 26.98 14.80 4.41
N GLU A 136 25.71 14.44 4.47
CA GLU A 136 25.23 13.38 5.37
C GLU A 136 25.75 11.99 4.98
N ILE A 137 25.88 11.71 3.69
CA ILE A 137 26.50 10.49 3.16
C ILE A 137 27.97 10.40 3.55
N GLU A 138 28.74 11.48 3.32
CA GLU A 138 30.15 11.51 3.68
C GLU A 138 30.37 11.36 5.17
N LYS A 139 29.60 12.07 5.99
CA LYS A 139 29.66 11.99 7.45
C LYS A 139 29.37 10.57 7.94
N THR A 140 28.34 9.94 7.41
CA THR A 140 27.97 8.56 7.75
C THR A 140 29.07 7.60 7.33
N SER A 141 29.56 7.71 6.11
CA SER A 141 30.58 6.79 5.57
C SER A 141 31.90 6.81 6.35
N LYS A 142 32.31 7.98 6.89
CA LYS A 142 33.51 8.11 7.73
C LYS A 142 33.44 7.27 9.02
N THR A 143 32.26 6.86 9.44
CA THR A 143 32.09 6.02 10.64
C THR A 143 32.26 4.53 10.34
N PHE A 144 32.35 4.14 9.08
CA PHE A 144 32.50 2.74 8.67
C PHE A 144 33.90 2.43 8.20
N LYS A 145 34.39 1.24 8.54
CA LYS A 145 35.59 0.65 7.95
C LYS A 145 35.15 -0.41 6.97
N ILE A 146 35.62 -0.36 5.75
CA ILE A 146 35.22 -1.27 4.67
C ILE A 146 36.41 -2.21 4.40
N GLY A 147 36.24 -3.49 4.68
CA GLY A 147 37.26 -4.49 4.49
C GLY A 147 36.70 -5.87 4.10
N ASN A 148 35.38 -6.02 4.17
CA ASN A 148 34.68 -7.25 3.74
C ASN A 148 33.23 -6.96 3.33
N LYS A 149 32.60 -7.96 2.68
CA LYS A 149 31.21 -7.84 2.16
C LYS A 149 30.18 -7.49 3.23
N GLN A 150 30.35 -7.97 4.46
CA GLN A 150 29.42 -7.65 5.55
C GLN A 150 29.50 -6.16 5.93
N GLN A 151 30.69 -5.59 5.97
CA GLN A 151 30.89 -4.17 6.25
C GLN A 151 30.37 -3.28 5.12
N GLU A 152 30.50 -3.73 3.87
CA GLU A 152 29.87 -3.06 2.71
C GLU A 152 28.34 -3.06 2.85
N SER A 153 27.72 -4.19 3.17
CA SER A 153 26.28 -4.27 3.38
C SER A 153 25.81 -3.34 4.52
N ASN A 154 26.53 -3.33 5.63
CA ASN A 154 26.19 -2.47 6.77
C ASN A 154 26.28 -0.98 6.39
N LEU A 155 27.28 -0.60 5.58
CA LEU A 155 27.38 0.77 5.06
C LEU A 155 26.19 1.11 4.15
N ILE A 156 25.83 0.22 3.21
CA ILE A 156 24.69 0.42 2.31
C ILE A 156 23.42 0.64 3.11
N ASP A 157 23.16 -0.18 4.11
CA ASP A 157 21.98 -0.06 4.95
C ASP A 157 21.97 1.26 5.75
N ALA A 158 23.10 1.66 6.31
CA ALA A 158 23.25 2.94 7.00
C ALA A 158 23.00 4.14 6.07
N LEU A 159 23.55 4.09 4.84
CA LEU A 159 23.34 5.13 3.83
C LEU A 159 21.88 5.20 3.37
N LYS A 160 21.20 4.05 3.19
CA LYS A 160 19.76 4.03 2.92
C LYS A 160 18.94 4.67 4.04
N ILE A 161 19.29 4.40 5.29
CA ILE A 161 18.60 4.95 6.46
C ILE A 161 18.78 6.48 6.54
N VAL A 162 20.04 6.96 6.46
CA VAL A 162 20.31 8.40 6.58
C VAL A 162 19.69 9.19 5.44
N SER A 163 19.75 8.67 4.22
CA SER A 163 19.19 9.32 3.04
C SER A 163 17.67 9.41 3.08
N ARG A 164 16.99 8.35 3.56
CA ARG A 164 15.54 8.39 3.80
C ARG A 164 15.15 9.37 4.91
N LYS A 165 15.97 9.45 5.96
CA LYS A 165 15.74 10.40 7.06
C LYS A 165 15.88 11.83 6.56
N PHE A 166 16.98 12.15 5.89
CA PHE A 166 17.23 13.45 5.29
C PHE A 166 16.12 13.86 4.31
N SER A 167 15.75 12.96 3.38
CA SER A 167 14.67 13.20 2.44
C SER A 167 13.34 13.47 3.15
N LYS A 168 13.02 12.73 4.22
CA LYS A 168 11.82 12.96 5.01
C LYS A 168 11.81 14.34 5.68
N GLU A 169 12.94 14.77 6.22
CA GLU A 169 13.09 16.09 6.86
C GLU A 169 12.88 17.22 5.85
N LYS A 170 13.43 17.08 4.65
CA LYS A 170 13.37 18.12 3.60
C LYS A 170 12.07 18.10 2.77
N THR A 171 11.45 16.93 2.58
CA THR A 171 10.31 16.77 1.64
C THR A 171 9.05 16.18 2.25
N GLY A 172 9.11 15.71 3.49
CA GLY A 172 8.02 14.95 4.14
C GLY A 172 7.89 13.51 3.65
N LYS A 173 8.66 13.08 2.63
CA LYS A 173 8.56 11.76 1.99
C LYS A 173 9.76 10.87 2.29
N LYS A 174 9.52 9.56 2.39
CA LYS A 174 10.55 8.53 2.50
C LYS A 174 10.69 7.80 1.17
N PRO A 175 11.59 8.23 0.28
CA PRO A 175 11.72 7.62 -1.04
C PRO A 175 12.15 6.15 -0.99
N TYR A 176 11.77 5.40 -2.01
CA TYR A 176 12.44 4.13 -2.29
C TYR A 176 13.92 4.45 -2.60
N THR A 177 14.84 3.91 -1.82
CA THR A 177 16.27 4.25 -1.90
C THR A 177 17.07 3.03 -2.29
N ASN A 178 17.85 3.17 -3.34
CA ASN A 178 18.81 2.17 -3.83
C ASN A 178 20.23 2.70 -3.78
#